data_8e787989fe666ba6311e51403910ff76
#
_entry.id   8e787989fe666ba6311e51403910ff76
#
_cell.length_a   1.000
_cell.length_b   1.000
_cell.length_c   1.000
_cell.angle_alpha   90.00
_cell.angle_beta   90.00
_cell.angle_gamma   90.00
#
_symmetry.space_group_name_H-M   'P 1'
#
loop_
_entity.id
_entity.type
_entity.pdbx_description
1 polymer ?
#
loop_
_entity_poly.entity_id
_entity_poly.type
_entity_poly.pdbx_seq_one_letter_code
_entity_poly.pdbx_strand_id
1 'polypeptide(L)'
;MDIAELLAFSVKNKASDLHLSSGLPPMIRVDGDVRRINIPALDHKQVQALVYDIMSDKQRRDFEEFLEVDFSFEIPGLARFRVNAFNQNRGSAAVFRTIPSQILTLDELGCPKIFRELIEQPQGLILVTGPTGSGKSTTLAAMVDHVNKNEFGHILTIEDPIEFVHASQKCLINQREVHRDTHGFEAALRSALREDPDYILVGELRDLETIRLALTAAETGHLVFGTLHTSSAAKTIDRIIDVFPAAEKSMVRSMLSESLRAVISQSLMKKTGGGRIAAHEIMVATPAIRNLIREDKVAQMYSSIQTGQATGMQTLDQCMLDLVKKGQVSKAQAWGYAKDKRLFE
;
A
#
# COMPACT_ATOMS: atom_id res chain seq x y z
N MET A 1 -3.49 14.27 31.65
CA MET A 1 -2.79 14.11 30.37
C MET A 1 -3.78 13.46 29.43
N ASP A 2 -4.03 14.09 28.33
CA ASP A 2 -4.97 13.66 27.30
C ASP A 2 -4.21 12.94 26.18
N ILE A 3 -4.85 11.98 25.52
CA ILE A 3 -4.27 11.26 24.38
C ILE A 3 -3.97 12.22 23.20
N ALA A 4 -4.80 13.24 22.99
CA ALA A 4 -4.59 14.24 21.95
C ALA A 4 -3.30 15.04 22.15
N GLU A 5 -2.92 15.36 23.39
CA GLU A 5 -1.66 16.05 23.71
C GLU A 5 -0.44 15.17 23.37
N LEU A 6 -0.50 13.86 23.69
CA LEU A 6 0.57 12.91 23.36
C LEU A 6 0.73 12.73 21.86
N LEU A 7 -0.38 12.65 21.14
CA LEU A 7 -0.38 12.51 19.68
C LEU A 7 0.09 13.79 18.99
N ALA A 8 -0.31 14.97 19.50
CA ALA A 8 0.19 16.25 19.00
C ALA A 8 1.71 16.39 19.23
N PHE A 9 2.21 15.94 20.38
CA PHE A 9 3.64 15.88 20.65
C PHE A 9 4.36 14.94 19.67
N SER A 10 3.79 13.77 19.42
CA SER A 10 4.33 12.79 18.47
C SER A 10 4.45 13.39 17.06
N VAL A 11 3.37 14.00 16.55
CA VAL A 11 3.35 14.65 15.23
C VAL A 11 4.35 15.80 15.16
N LYS A 12 4.41 16.67 16.18
CA LYS A 12 5.37 17.78 16.26
C LYS A 12 6.82 17.32 16.18
N ASN A 13 7.13 16.16 16.76
CA ASN A 13 8.47 15.55 16.72
C ASN A 13 8.70 14.67 15.50
N LYS A 14 7.80 14.68 14.50
CA LYS A 14 7.86 13.85 13.27
C LYS A 14 8.03 12.37 13.57
N ALA A 15 7.45 11.90 14.66
CA ALA A 15 7.46 10.49 15.01
C ALA A 15 6.55 9.70 14.07
N SER A 16 7.00 8.52 13.69
CA SER A 16 6.20 7.56 12.92
C SER A 16 5.17 6.87 13.79
N ASP A 17 5.53 6.60 15.05
CA ASP A 17 4.67 5.87 15.98
C ASP A 17 4.78 6.45 17.40
N LEU A 18 3.65 6.46 18.14
CA LEU A 18 3.58 6.62 19.59
C LEU A 18 3.28 5.25 20.20
N HIS A 19 4.01 4.90 21.23
CA HIS A 19 3.84 3.65 21.99
C HIS A 19 3.39 3.97 23.42
N LEU A 20 2.25 3.44 23.83
CA LEU A 20 1.79 3.40 25.21
C LEU A 20 1.91 1.97 25.73
N SER A 21 2.54 1.77 26.88
CA SER A 21 2.66 0.45 27.48
C SER A 21 2.61 0.59 29.00
N SER A 22 1.71 -0.14 29.64
CA SER A 22 1.54 -0.13 31.10
C SER A 22 2.86 -0.38 31.83
N GLY A 23 3.14 0.44 32.83
CA GLY A 23 4.37 0.37 33.62
C GLY A 23 5.57 1.11 33.03
N LEU A 24 5.40 1.78 31.88
CA LEU A 24 6.48 2.52 31.22
C LEU A 24 6.04 3.95 30.86
N PRO A 25 7.00 4.90 30.75
CA PRO A 25 6.73 6.18 30.12
C PRO A 25 6.31 5.98 28.65
N PRO A 26 5.42 6.80 28.09
CA PRO A 26 5.17 6.83 26.67
C PRO A 26 6.45 6.98 25.87
N MET A 27 6.48 6.36 24.70
CA MET A 27 7.63 6.37 23.79
C MET A 27 7.21 6.77 22.40
N ILE A 28 8.09 7.44 21.66
CA ILE A 28 7.89 7.76 20.24
C ILE A 28 8.99 7.14 19.41
N ARG A 29 8.65 6.73 18.19
CA ARG A 29 9.62 6.28 17.19
C ARG A 29 9.96 7.43 16.24
N VAL A 30 11.23 7.86 16.27
CA VAL A 30 11.75 8.92 15.40
C VAL A 30 12.95 8.36 14.63
N ASP A 31 12.96 8.47 13.32
CA ASP A 31 14.02 7.96 12.43
C ASP A 31 14.37 6.48 12.65
N GLY A 32 13.38 5.69 13.07
CA GLY A 32 13.53 4.26 13.36
C GLY A 32 13.83 3.93 14.83
N ASP A 33 14.30 4.89 15.63
CA ASP A 33 14.65 4.69 17.03
C ASP A 33 13.48 4.97 17.97
N VAL A 34 13.25 4.07 18.94
CA VAL A 34 12.24 4.27 19.99
C VAL A 34 12.87 5.04 21.14
N ARG A 35 12.28 6.21 21.48
CA ARG A 35 12.76 7.13 22.50
C ARG A 35 11.67 7.40 23.55
N ARG A 36 12.04 7.46 24.82
CA ARG A 36 11.11 7.80 25.90
C ARG A 36 10.74 9.28 25.85
N ILE A 37 9.47 9.58 26.11
CA ILE A 37 9.03 10.93 26.42
C ILE A 37 9.33 11.19 27.89
N ASN A 38 9.75 12.41 28.23
CA ASN A 38 10.09 12.77 29.59
C ASN A 38 8.85 13.09 30.44
N ILE A 39 8.05 12.05 30.67
CA ILE A 39 6.87 12.04 31.55
C ILE A 39 6.87 10.77 32.41
N PRO A 40 6.15 10.74 33.53
CA PRO A 40 6.08 9.55 34.38
C PRO A 40 5.57 8.32 33.65
N ALA A 41 5.95 7.15 34.17
CA ALA A 41 5.38 5.88 33.71
C ALA A 41 3.87 5.85 33.94
N LEU A 42 3.12 5.33 32.96
CA LEU A 42 1.67 5.19 33.05
C LEU A 42 1.32 3.81 33.59
N ASP A 43 0.41 3.74 34.55
CA ASP A 43 -0.13 2.47 35.03
C ASP A 43 -1.16 1.88 34.04
N HIS A 44 -1.63 0.67 34.34
CA HIS A 44 -2.61 -0.02 33.50
C HIS A 44 -3.91 0.77 33.31
N LYS A 45 -4.43 1.37 34.38
CA LYS A 45 -5.69 2.14 34.33
C LYS A 45 -5.55 3.40 33.47
N GLN A 46 -4.40 4.07 33.60
CA GLN A 46 -4.12 5.26 32.80
C GLN A 46 -3.99 4.94 31.31
N VAL A 47 -3.26 3.88 30.94
CA VAL A 47 -3.15 3.46 29.54
C VAL A 47 -4.52 3.04 29.00
N GLN A 48 -5.27 2.24 29.75
CA GLN A 48 -6.61 1.81 29.36
C GLN A 48 -7.55 3.00 29.15
N ALA A 49 -7.56 3.97 30.06
CA ALA A 49 -8.40 5.17 29.93
C ALA A 49 -8.06 5.95 28.64
N LEU A 50 -6.76 6.22 28.40
CA LEU A 50 -6.32 6.93 27.19
C LEU A 50 -6.74 6.22 25.88
N VAL A 51 -6.68 4.89 25.87
CA VAL A 51 -7.07 4.09 24.72
C VAL A 51 -8.59 4.04 24.55
N TYR A 52 -9.33 3.92 25.67
CA TYR A 52 -10.80 3.90 25.65
C TYR A 52 -11.40 5.24 25.19
N ASP A 53 -10.75 6.36 25.49
CA ASP A 53 -11.23 7.69 25.09
C ASP A 53 -11.39 7.85 23.57
N ILE A 54 -10.64 7.08 22.79
CA ILE A 54 -10.67 7.12 21.31
C ILE A 54 -11.41 5.94 20.69
N MET A 55 -11.89 5.00 21.48
CA MET A 55 -12.64 3.83 21.01
C MET A 55 -14.15 4.08 20.99
N SER A 56 -14.81 3.61 19.94
CA SER A 56 -16.27 3.45 19.93
C SER A 56 -16.70 2.32 20.89
N ASP A 57 -17.98 2.29 21.25
CA ASP A 57 -18.53 1.24 22.12
C ASP A 57 -18.36 -0.18 21.53
N LYS A 58 -18.37 -0.32 20.21
CA LYS A 58 -18.08 -1.58 19.53
C LYS A 58 -16.62 -1.97 19.74
N GLN A 59 -15.69 -1.05 19.47
CA GLN A 59 -14.25 -1.30 19.60
C GLN A 59 -13.84 -1.64 21.05
N ARG A 60 -14.49 -1.00 22.04
CA ARG A 60 -14.28 -1.35 23.47
C ARG A 60 -14.71 -2.77 23.75
N ARG A 61 -15.91 -3.18 23.28
CA ARG A 61 -16.38 -4.59 23.45
C ARG A 61 -15.47 -5.58 22.76
N ASP A 62 -15.05 -5.29 21.53
CA ASP A 62 -14.13 -6.14 20.78
C ASP A 62 -12.78 -6.27 21.52
N PHE A 63 -12.26 -5.16 22.08
CA PHE A 63 -11.03 -5.18 22.88
C PHE A 63 -11.16 -5.97 24.18
N GLU A 64 -12.30 -5.91 24.87
CA GLU A 64 -12.58 -6.68 26.08
C GLU A 64 -12.75 -8.19 25.79
N GLU A 65 -13.33 -8.54 24.64
CA GLU A 65 -13.58 -9.92 24.23
C GLU A 65 -12.33 -10.59 23.63
N PHE A 66 -11.66 -9.90 22.68
CA PHE A 66 -10.54 -10.47 21.91
C PHE A 66 -9.16 -10.09 22.44
N LEU A 67 -9.08 -9.19 23.43
CA LEU A 67 -7.86 -8.69 24.08
C LEU A 67 -6.94 -7.88 23.15
N GLU A 68 -7.36 -7.67 21.91
CA GLU A 68 -6.69 -6.84 20.91
C GLU A 68 -7.71 -6.24 19.94
N VAL A 69 -7.40 -5.07 19.39
CA VAL A 69 -8.23 -4.41 18.37
C VAL A 69 -7.39 -3.49 17.50
N ASP A 70 -7.63 -3.54 16.19
CA ASP A 70 -7.12 -2.59 15.20
C ASP A 70 -8.22 -1.63 14.77
N PHE A 71 -7.91 -0.33 14.71
CA PHE A 71 -8.81 0.69 14.20
C PHE A 71 -8.06 1.93 13.75
N SER A 72 -8.76 2.83 13.08
CA SER A 72 -8.23 4.15 12.75
C SER A 72 -9.14 5.25 13.30
N PHE A 73 -8.57 6.40 13.62
CA PHE A 73 -9.31 7.60 13.97
C PHE A 73 -8.57 8.85 13.53
N GLU A 74 -9.27 9.96 13.50
CA GLU A 74 -8.73 11.24 13.08
C GLU A 74 -8.93 12.29 14.17
N ILE A 75 -7.90 13.08 14.42
CA ILE A 75 -8.01 14.32 15.19
C ILE A 75 -8.03 15.46 14.18
N PRO A 76 -9.19 16.16 14.01
CA PRO A 76 -9.30 17.25 13.06
C PRO A 76 -8.21 18.32 13.27
N GLY A 77 -7.56 18.72 12.18
CA GLY A 77 -6.47 19.70 12.21
C GLY A 77 -5.12 19.20 12.71
N LEU A 78 -5.02 17.92 13.10
CA LEU A 78 -3.75 17.33 13.55
C LEU A 78 -3.27 16.22 12.58
N ALA A 79 -3.88 15.06 12.61
CA ALA A 79 -3.54 13.93 11.76
C ALA A 79 -4.55 12.79 11.92
N ARG A 80 -4.49 11.81 11.01
CA ARG A 80 -5.13 10.52 11.15
C ARG A 80 -4.15 9.51 11.74
N PHE A 81 -4.65 8.56 12.53
CA PHE A 81 -3.84 7.56 13.22
C PHE A 81 -4.43 6.17 13.01
N ARG A 82 -3.57 5.20 12.72
CA ARG A 82 -3.88 3.78 12.86
C ARG A 82 -3.46 3.32 14.23
N VAL A 83 -4.34 2.65 14.93
CA VAL A 83 -4.13 2.18 16.31
C VAL A 83 -4.23 0.67 16.35
N ASN A 84 -3.24 0.04 16.96
CA ASN A 84 -3.35 -1.33 17.45
C ASN A 84 -3.29 -1.28 18.98
N ALA A 85 -4.37 -1.64 19.63
CA ALA A 85 -4.45 -1.80 21.07
C ALA A 85 -4.46 -3.28 21.45
N PHE A 86 -3.72 -3.67 22.47
CA PHE A 86 -3.56 -5.06 22.89
C PHE A 86 -3.25 -5.18 24.38
N ASN A 87 -3.51 -6.33 24.96
CA ASN A 87 -3.12 -6.64 26.32
C ASN A 87 -1.78 -7.41 26.35
N GLN A 88 -0.94 -7.10 27.32
CA GLN A 88 0.34 -7.74 27.60
C GLN A 88 0.52 -7.95 29.11
N ASN A 89 1.60 -8.62 29.56
CA ASN A 89 1.80 -9.05 30.95
C ASN A 89 1.69 -7.95 32.01
N ARG A 90 1.92 -6.68 31.69
CA ARG A 90 1.79 -5.54 32.63
C ARG A 90 0.43 -4.84 32.53
N GLY A 91 -0.43 -5.21 31.58
CA GLY A 91 -1.72 -4.61 31.31
C GLY A 91 -1.85 -4.13 29.85
N SER A 92 -2.70 -3.15 29.61
CA SER A 92 -2.97 -2.65 28.27
C SER A 92 -1.76 -1.92 27.67
N ALA A 93 -1.66 -2.02 26.36
CA ALA A 93 -0.70 -1.31 25.53
C ALA A 93 -1.37 -0.84 24.23
N ALA A 94 -0.81 0.16 23.59
CA ALA A 94 -1.26 0.59 22.27
C ALA A 94 -0.12 1.21 21.46
N VAL A 95 -0.17 1.01 20.16
CA VAL A 95 0.71 1.63 19.17
C VAL A 95 -0.14 2.50 18.26
N PHE A 96 0.23 3.77 18.15
CA PHE A 96 -0.42 4.76 17.30
C PHE A 96 0.52 5.10 16.16
N ARG A 97 0.21 4.69 14.95
CA ARG A 97 0.95 5.07 13.76
C ARG A 97 0.35 6.34 13.16
N THR A 98 1.17 7.37 13.04
CA THR A 98 0.77 8.60 12.35
C THR A 98 0.63 8.34 10.85
N ILE A 99 -0.54 8.66 10.30
CA ILE A 99 -0.81 8.59 8.87
C ILE A 99 -0.52 9.97 8.27
N PRO A 100 0.36 10.07 7.26
CA PRO A 100 0.67 11.36 6.65
C PRO A 100 -0.59 12.01 6.04
N SER A 101 -0.81 13.27 6.33
CA SER A 101 -1.91 14.06 5.74
C SER A 101 -1.60 14.57 4.33
N GLN A 102 -0.32 14.65 3.99
CA GLN A 102 0.12 15.13 2.68
C GLN A 102 0.34 13.97 1.72
N ILE A 103 -0.34 14.02 0.58
CA ILE A 103 -0.13 13.11 -0.55
C ILE A 103 0.94 13.71 -1.45
N LEU A 104 2.03 12.98 -1.63
CA LEU A 104 3.09 13.36 -2.56
C LEU A 104 2.67 13.09 -4.00
N THR A 105 3.09 13.95 -4.92
CA THR A 105 2.85 13.76 -6.35
C THR A 105 3.77 12.69 -6.93
N LEU A 106 3.41 12.16 -8.11
CA LEU A 106 4.27 11.22 -8.84
C LEU A 106 5.67 11.80 -9.13
N ASP A 107 5.76 13.12 -9.37
CA ASP A 107 7.04 13.79 -9.60
C ASP A 107 7.89 13.88 -8.33
N GLU A 108 7.30 14.25 -7.20
CA GLU A 108 7.98 14.27 -5.90
C GLU A 108 8.48 12.90 -5.47
N LEU A 109 7.77 11.84 -5.84
CA LEU A 109 8.18 10.46 -5.63
C LEU A 109 9.24 9.97 -6.61
N GLY A 110 9.51 10.74 -7.68
CA GLY A 110 10.43 10.35 -8.76
C GLY A 110 9.92 9.17 -9.59
N CYS A 111 8.61 9.01 -9.70
CA CYS A 111 8.01 7.94 -10.47
C CYS A 111 8.29 8.10 -11.98
N PRO A 112 8.61 7.01 -12.70
CA PRO A 112 8.79 7.02 -14.14
C PRO A 112 7.54 7.52 -14.89
N LYS A 113 7.73 8.12 -16.07
CA LYS A 113 6.63 8.69 -16.90
C LYS A 113 5.55 7.65 -17.24
N ILE A 114 5.93 6.39 -17.39
CA ILE A 114 4.99 5.29 -17.68
C ILE A 114 3.85 5.21 -16.67
N PHE A 115 4.03 5.64 -15.41
CA PHE A 115 2.96 5.63 -14.41
C PHE A 115 1.77 6.49 -14.85
N ARG A 116 2.01 7.66 -15.48
CA ARG A 116 0.93 8.50 -16.01
C ARG A 116 0.22 7.82 -17.19
N GLU A 117 0.98 7.26 -18.13
CA GLU A 117 0.41 6.54 -19.27
C GLU A 117 -0.45 5.34 -18.85
N LEU A 118 -0.09 4.69 -17.75
CA LEU A 118 -0.85 3.57 -17.20
C LEU A 118 -2.18 4.01 -16.56
N ILE A 119 -2.17 5.11 -15.82
CA ILE A 119 -3.40 5.61 -15.16
C ILE A 119 -4.36 6.36 -16.10
N GLU A 120 -3.91 6.71 -17.30
CA GLU A 120 -4.74 7.25 -18.38
C GLU A 120 -5.45 6.15 -19.21
N GLN A 121 -5.19 4.86 -18.90
CA GLN A 121 -5.89 3.76 -19.57
C GLN A 121 -7.38 3.76 -19.18
N PRO A 122 -8.29 3.49 -20.14
CA PRO A 122 -9.72 3.52 -19.88
C PRO A 122 -10.19 2.39 -18.97
N GLN A 123 -9.49 1.27 -18.97
CA GLN A 123 -9.81 0.07 -18.19
C GLN A 123 -8.62 -0.86 -18.06
N GLY A 124 -8.68 -1.78 -17.12
CA GLY A 124 -7.70 -2.84 -16.91
C GLY A 124 -7.23 -2.91 -15.46
N LEU A 125 -6.24 -3.74 -15.20
CA LEU A 125 -5.70 -4.00 -13.88
C LEU A 125 -4.25 -3.51 -13.78
N ILE A 126 -3.98 -2.65 -12.82
CA ILE A 126 -2.63 -2.18 -12.46
C ILE A 126 -2.32 -2.69 -11.05
N LEU A 127 -1.23 -3.41 -10.92
CA LEU A 127 -0.80 -4.00 -9.65
C LEU A 127 0.46 -3.31 -9.13
N VAL A 128 0.40 -2.83 -7.89
CA VAL A 128 1.57 -2.31 -7.16
C VAL A 128 1.93 -3.30 -6.08
N THR A 129 3.11 -3.90 -6.17
CA THR A 129 3.53 -5.00 -5.32
C THR A 129 4.84 -4.71 -4.57
N GLY A 130 5.14 -5.51 -3.58
CA GLY A 130 6.34 -5.38 -2.76
C GLY A 130 6.09 -5.72 -1.30
N PRO A 131 7.13 -5.89 -0.50
CA PRO A 131 6.99 -6.22 0.92
C PRO A 131 6.28 -5.11 1.69
N THR A 132 5.87 -5.42 2.92
CA THR A 132 5.35 -4.41 3.85
C THR A 132 6.38 -3.29 4.04
N GLY A 133 5.93 -2.04 4.01
CA GLY A 133 6.81 -0.88 4.15
C GLY A 133 7.59 -0.49 2.88
N SER A 134 7.31 -1.11 1.72
CA SER A 134 7.95 -0.72 0.45
C SER A 134 7.38 0.56 -0.18
N GLY A 135 6.35 1.17 0.42
CA GLY A 135 5.76 2.42 -0.05
C GLY A 135 4.62 2.25 -1.07
N LYS A 136 4.03 1.06 -1.18
CA LYS A 136 2.91 0.79 -2.11
C LYS A 136 1.75 1.79 -1.96
N SER A 137 1.29 1.99 -0.74
CA SER A 137 0.18 2.90 -0.44
C SER A 137 0.50 4.34 -0.82
N THR A 138 1.74 4.79 -0.60
CA THR A 138 2.21 6.12 -1.00
C THR A 138 2.17 6.28 -2.52
N THR A 139 2.65 5.29 -3.26
CA THR A 139 2.64 5.29 -4.72
C THR A 139 1.21 5.28 -5.26
N LEU A 140 0.34 4.43 -4.72
CA LEU A 140 -1.08 4.38 -5.10
C LEU A 140 -1.81 5.67 -4.78
N ALA A 141 -1.54 6.26 -3.61
CA ALA A 141 -2.12 7.56 -3.25
C ALA A 141 -1.72 8.65 -4.25
N ALA A 142 -0.46 8.66 -4.70
CA ALA A 142 0.01 9.59 -5.73
C ALA A 142 -0.67 9.35 -7.09
N MET A 143 -0.90 8.08 -7.47
CA MET A 143 -1.62 7.73 -8.70
C MET A 143 -3.09 8.17 -8.63
N VAL A 144 -3.77 7.89 -7.52
CA VAL A 144 -5.16 8.33 -7.27
C VAL A 144 -5.27 9.85 -7.26
N ASP A 145 -4.35 10.53 -6.59
CA ASP A 145 -4.33 12.01 -6.54
C ASP A 145 -4.12 12.62 -7.93
N HIS A 146 -3.28 12.00 -8.77
CA HIS A 146 -3.09 12.43 -10.14
C HIS A 146 -4.38 12.33 -10.96
N VAL A 147 -5.09 11.20 -10.87
CA VAL A 147 -6.41 11.01 -11.51
C VAL A 147 -7.41 12.05 -10.99
N ASN A 148 -7.50 12.20 -9.66
CA ASN A 148 -8.42 13.14 -9.01
C ASN A 148 -8.23 14.61 -9.45
N LYS A 149 -7.00 15.00 -9.80
CA LYS A 149 -6.67 16.36 -10.26
C LYS A 149 -6.88 16.58 -11.75
N ASN A 150 -6.83 15.53 -12.54
CA ASN A 150 -6.78 15.66 -13.99
C ASN A 150 -8.02 15.15 -14.71
N GLU A 151 -8.70 14.13 -14.18
CA GLU A 151 -9.83 13.46 -14.79
C GLU A 151 -11.15 13.83 -14.10
N PHE A 152 -12.26 13.69 -14.86
CA PHE A 152 -13.62 13.81 -14.34
C PHE A 152 -14.23 12.42 -14.27
N GLY A 153 -14.33 11.87 -13.06
CA GLY A 153 -14.82 10.51 -12.87
C GLY A 153 -15.15 10.21 -11.41
N HIS A 154 -15.46 8.96 -11.14
CA HIS A 154 -15.72 8.44 -9.80
C HIS A 154 -14.62 7.45 -9.41
N ILE A 155 -13.92 7.74 -8.34
CA ILE A 155 -12.91 6.88 -7.73
C ILE A 155 -13.51 6.24 -6.48
N LEU A 156 -13.56 4.93 -6.45
CA LEU A 156 -13.96 4.15 -5.27
C LEU A 156 -12.76 3.42 -4.71
N THR A 157 -12.48 3.56 -3.41
CA THR A 157 -11.43 2.79 -2.74
C THR A 157 -12.02 1.85 -1.68
N ILE A 158 -11.40 0.67 -1.54
CA ILE A 158 -11.73 -0.32 -0.52
C ILE A 158 -10.41 -0.67 0.18
N GLU A 159 -10.27 -0.29 1.45
CA GLU A 159 -9.00 -0.32 2.16
C GLU A 159 -9.14 -0.91 3.57
N ASP A 160 -8.05 -1.43 4.12
CA ASP A 160 -8.02 -2.04 5.47
C ASP A 160 -6.69 -1.71 6.20
N PRO A 161 -6.61 -0.55 6.90
CA PRO A 161 -7.51 0.62 6.87
C PRO A 161 -7.17 1.63 5.76
N ILE A 162 -7.93 2.73 5.67
CA ILE A 162 -7.58 3.88 4.81
C ILE A 162 -6.27 4.51 5.32
N GLU A 163 -5.24 4.53 4.45
CA GLU A 163 -3.95 5.11 4.78
C GLU A 163 -3.81 6.58 4.35
N PHE A 164 -4.50 7.00 3.29
CA PHE A 164 -4.51 8.40 2.82
C PHE A 164 -5.94 8.84 2.55
N VAL A 165 -6.33 9.97 3.12
CA VAL A 165 -7.65 10.56 2.85
C VAL A 165 -7.53 11.52 1.67
N HIS A 166 -8.35 11.27 0.64
CA HIS A 166 -8.42 12.10 -0.55
C HIS A 166 -9.63 13.03 -0.49
N ALA A 167 -9.39 14.32 -0.63
CA ALA A 167 -10.48 15.27 -0.89
C ALA A 167 -10.89 15.18 -2.37
N SER A 168 -12.18 15.07 -2.66
CA SER A 168 -12.68 15.15 -4.04
C SER A 168 -12.30 16.48 -4.67
N GLN A 169 -11.74 16.42 -5.89
CA GLN A 169 -11.37 17.59 -6.69
C GLN A 169 -12.16 17.58 -8.01
N LYS A 170 -11.55 17.10 -9.11
CA LYS A 170 -12.29 16.86 -10.35
C LYS A 170 -13.09 15.56 -10.30
N CYS A 171 -12.56 14.54 -9.60
CA CYS A 171 -13.27 13.30 -9.37
C CYS A 171 -14.15 13.37 -8.11
N LEU A 172 -15.24 12.62 -8.12
CA LEU A 172 -15.90 12.17 -6.89
C LEU A 172 -15.03 11.05 -6.30
N ILE A 173 -14.69 11.14 -5.01
CA ILE A 173 -13.97 10.06 -4.31
C ILE A 173 -14.82 9.53 -3.16
N ASN A 174 -15.05 8.23 -3.17
CA ASN A 174 -15.66 7.47 -2.07
C ASN A 174 -14.65 6.44 -1.56
N GLN A 175 -14.22 6.59 -0.32
CA GLN A 175 -13.29 5.68 0.35
C GLN A 175 -14.04 4.85 1.38
N ARG A 176 -13.93 3.52 1.28
CA ARG A 176 -14.58 2.56 2.17
C ARG A 176 -13.54 1.78 2.96
N GLU A 177 -13.62 1.88 4.28
CA GLU A 177 -12.74 1.13 5.19
C GLU A 177 -13.42 -0.19 5.59
N VAL A 178 -12.69 -1.29 5.46
CA VAL A 178 -13.15 -2.62 5.90
C VAL A 178 -13.38 -2.60 7.42
N HIS A 179 -14.38 -3.31 7.86
CA HIS A 179 -14.89 -3.37 9.25
C HIS A 179 -15.58 -2.10 9.78
N ARG A 180 -15.41 -0.94 9.13
CA ARG A 180 -16.12 0.29 9.47
C ARG A 180 -17.28 0.59 8.50
N ASP A 181 -16.97 0.62 7.20
CA ASP A 181 -17.88 1.05 6.14
C ASP A 181 -18.36 -0.15 5.29
N THR A 182 -17.72 -1.30 5.42
CA THR A 182 -18.05 -2.56 4.76
C THR A 182 -17.58 -3.76 5.58
N HIS A 183 -18.17 -4.93 5.35
CA HIS A 183 -17.79 -6.15 6.05
C HIS A 183 -16.53 -6.84 5.52
N GLY A 184 -16.08 -6.50 4.30
CA GLY A 184 -14.91 -7.09 3.69
C GLY A 184 -14.69 -6.62 2.25
N PHE A 185 -13.53 -6.97 1.70
CA PHE A 185 -13.15 -6.61 0.32
C PHE A 185 -14.13 -7.18 -0.70
N GLU A 186 -14.50 -8.46 -0.59
CA GLU A 186 -15.42 -9.12 -1.50
C GLU A 186 -16.79 -8.41 -1.54
N ALA A 187 -17.40 -8.18 -0.36
CA ALA A 187 -18.70 -7.55 -0.26
C ALA A 187 -18.70 -6.13 -0.86
N ALA A 188 -17.66 -5.36 -0.54
CA ALA A 188 -17.50 -4.00 -1.06
C ALA A 188 -17.27 -3.99 -2.57
N LEU A 189 -16.41 -4.85 -3.10
CA LEU A 189 -16.09 -4.90 -4.53
C LEU A 189 -17.28 -5.41 -5.36
N ARG A 190 -18.05 -6.37 -4.83
CA ARG A 190 -19.32 -6.81 -5.44
C ARG A 190 -20.35 -5.68 -5.52
N SER A 191 -20.42 -4.82 -4.50
CA SER A 191 -21.26 -3.62 -4.51
C SER A 191 -20.74 -2.57 -5.47
N ALA A 192 -19.44 -2.35 -5.50
CA ALA A 192 -18.75 -1.36 -6.32
C ALA A 192 -19.18 -1.39 -7.80
N LEU A 193 -19.39 -2.58 -8.37
CA LEU A 193 -19.83 -2.75 -9.76
C LEU A 193 -21.22 -2.11 -10.07
N ARG A 194 -21.94 -1.65 -9.05
CA ARG A 194 -23.25 -0.97 -9.18
C ARG A 194 -23.21 0.46 -8.63
N GLU A 195 -22.04 0.95 -8.24
CA GLU A 195 -21.84 2.28 -7.66
C GLU A 195 -21.31 3.30 -8.68
N ASP A 196 -21.30 2.91 -9.97
CA ASP A 196 -20.86 3.73 -11.11
C ASP A 196 -19.43 4.28 -10.98
N PRO A 197 -18.44 3.47 -10.58
CA PRO A 197 -17.06 3.92 -10.53
C PRO A 197 -16.39 3.84 -11.91
N ASP A 198 -15.48 4.77 -12.19
CA ASP A 198 -14.53 4.64 -13.31
C ASP A 198 -13.23 4.00 -12.84
N TYR A 199 -12.84 4.30 -11.60
CA TYR A 199 -11.60 3.83 -10.97
C TYR A 199 -11.91 3.10 -9.67
N ILE A 200 -11.31 1.93 -9.48
CA ILE A 200 -11.47 1.15 -8.25
C ILE A 200 -10.10 0.84 -7.67
N LEU A 201 -9.86 1.21 -6.41
CA LEU A 201 -8.68 0.79 -5.67
C LEU A 201 -9.06 -0.29 -4.67
N VAL A 202 -8.42 -1.46 -4.78
CA VAL A 202 -8.54 -2.56 -3.82
C VAL A 202 -7.24 -2.62 -3.03
N GLY A 203 -7.30 -2.29 -1.75
CA GLY A 203 -6.14 -2.13 -0.89
C GLY A 203 -5.24 -3.36 -0.87
N GLU A 204 -5.81 -4.56 -0.91
CA GLU A 204 -5.06 -5.81 -1.04
C GLU A 204 -5.89 -6.93 -1.68
N LEU A 205 -5.25 -7.66 -2.60
CA LEU A 205 -5.80 -8.85 -3.26
C LEU A 205 -5.28 -10.12 -2.57
N ARG A 206 -6.00 -10.61 -1.56
CA ARG A 206 -5.56 -11.74 -0.73
C ARG A 206 -6.18 -13.07 -1.11
N ASP A 207 -7.44 -13.05 -1.46
CA ASP A 207 -8.27 -14.24 -1.63
C ASP A 207 -8.82 -14.37 -3.05
N LEU A 208 -9.26 -15.57 -3.38
CA LEU A 208 -9.76 -15.95 -4.69
C LEU A 208 -10.93 -15.07 -5.15
N GLU A 209 -11.90 -14.83 -4.28
CA GLU A 209 -13.11 -14.08 -4.65
C GLU A 209 -12.82 -12.61 -4.92
N THR A 210 -11.98 -11.99 -4.10
CA THR A 210 -11.53 -10.61 -4.31
C THR A 210 -10.75 -10.47 -5.63
N ILE A 211 -9.85 -11.43 -5.92
CA ILE A 211 -9.09 -11.42 -7.18
C ILE A 211 -10.03 -11.62 -8.38
N ARG A 212 -10.97 -12.56 -8.31
CA ARG A 212 -11.97 -12.82 -9.37
C ARG A 212 -12.78 -11.56 -9.68
N LEU A 213 -13.29 -10.89 -8.65
CA LEU A 213 -14.07 -9.66 -8.80
C LEU A 213 -13.25 -8.50 -9.35
N ALA A 214 -11.97 -8.37 -8.96
CA ALA A 214 -11.06 -7.37 -9.50
C ALA A 214 -10.78 -7.60 -10.99
N LEU A 215 -10.55 -8.84 -11.41
CA LEU A 215 -10.39 -9.20 -12.82
C LEU A 215 -11.66 -8.90 -13.61
N THR A 216 -12.82 -9.26 -13.08
CA THR A 216 -14.13 -8.97 -13.71
C THR A 216 -14.34 -7.47 -13.88
N ALA A 217 -14.07 -6.67 -12.84
CA ALA A 217 -14.16 -5.21 -12.91
C ALA A 217 -13.23 -4.63 -14.00
N ALA A 218 -11.99 -5.13 -14.05
CA ALA A 218 -11.00 -4.70 -15.04
C ALA A 218 -11.38 -5.06 -16.49
N GLU A 219 -12.11 -6.15 -16.71
CA GLU A 219 -12.64 -6.54 -18.02
C GLU A 219 -13.89 -5.76 -18.43
N THR A 220 -14.68 -5.32 -17.46
CA THR A 220 -15.99 -4.71 -17.68
C THR A 220 -15.98 -3.17 -17.67
N GLY A 221 -14.85 -2.55 -17.93
CA GLY A 221 -14.77 -1.11 -18.20
C GLY A 221 -14.20 -0.25 -17.07
N HIS A 222 -13.65 -0.85 -16.02
CA HIS A 222 -13.07 -0.12 -14.90
C HIS A 222 -11.54 -0.17 -14.91
N LEU A 223 -10.88 0.92 -14.51
CA LEU A 223 -9.45 0.87 -14.20
C LEU A 223 -9.28 0.49 -12.72
N VAL A 224 -8.73 -0.70 -12.49
CA VAL A 224 -8.59 -1.29 -11.16
C VAL A 224 -7.13 -1.21 -10.69
N PHE A 225 -6.92 -0.66 -9.51
CA PHE A 225 -5.64 -0.69 -8.81
C PHE A 225 -5.70 -1.73 -7.69
N GLY A 226 -4.67 -2.55 -7.56
CA GLY A 226 -4.59 -3.54 -6.49
C GLY A 226 -3.18 -3.68 -5.95
N THR A 227 -3.05 -4.26 -4.75
CA THR A 227 -1.75 -4.60 -4.17
C THR A 227 -1.61 -6.07 -3.85
N LEU A 228 -0.37 -6.55 -3.90
CA LEU A 228 0.08 -7.83 -3.36
C LEU A 228 1.43 -7.65 -2.66
N HIS A 229 1.83 -8.65 -1.87
CA HIS A 229 3.12 -8.64 -1.16
C HIS A 229 4.24 -9.40 -1.88
N THR A 230 4.11 -9.62 -3.17
CA THR A 230 5.10 -10.29 -4.01
C THR A 230 6.29 -9.37 -4.33
N SER A 231 7.46 -9.95 -4.55
CA SER A 231 8.72 -9.23 -4.72
C SER A 231 9.16 -9.06 -6.19
N SER A 232 8.36 -9.53 -7.14
CA SER A 232 8.61 -9.35 -8.59
C SER A 232 7.34 -9.49 -9.40
N ALA A 233 7.34 -8.98 -10.62
CA ALA A 233 6.22 -9.09 -11.55
C ALA A 233 5.87 -10.56 -11.87
N ALA A 234 6.86 -11.38 -12.15
CA ALA A 234 6.67 -12.80 -12.41
C ALA A 234 6.00 -13.53 -11.24
N LYS A 235 6.52 -13.34 -10.01
CA LYS A 235 5.90 -13.92 -8.80
C LYS A 235 4.49 -13.39 -8.55
N THR A 236 4.16 -12.20 -9.01
CA THR A 236 2.81 -11.63 -8.89
C THR A 236 1.84 -12.41 -9.78
N ILE A 237 2.23 -12.71 -11.03
CA ILE A 237 1.41 -13.51 -11.94
C ILE A 237 1.17 -14.90 -11.36
N ASP A 238 2.22 -15.59 -10.93
CA ASP A 238 2.10 -16.90 -10.28
C ASP A 238 1.17 -16.86 -9.08
N ARG A 239 1.35 -15.87 -8.20
CA ARG A 239 0.54 -15.73 -6.98
C ARG A 239 -0.95 -15.56 -7.27
N ILE A 240 -1.30 -14.78 -8.29
CA ILE A 240 -2.71 -14.59 -8.69
C ILE A 240 -3.29 -15.90 -9.20
N ILE A 241 -2.56 -16.62 -10.05
CA ILE A 241 -3.04 -17.86 -10.65
C ILE A 241 -3.13 -18.99 -9.63
N ASP A 242 -2.19 -19.04 -8.69
CA ASP A 242 -2.07 -20.13 -7.71
C ASP A 242 -3.18 -20.18 -6.66
N VAL A 243 -3.88 -19.08 -6.42
CA VAL A 243 -5.05 -19.11 -5.51
C VAL A 243 -6.25 -19.83 -6.11
N PHE A 244 -6.28 -20.03 -7.43
CA PHE A 244 -7.40 -20.69 -8.11
C PHE A 244 -7.23 -22.22 -8.22
N PRO A 245 -8.34 -22.96 -8.16
CA PRO A 245 -8.32 -24.40 -8.44
C PRO A 245 -7.72 -24.71 -9.81
N ALA A 246 -7.08 -25.87 -9.95
CA ALA A 246 -6.41 -26.28 -11.19
C ALA A 246 -7.33 -26.21 -12.43
N ALA A 247 -8.60 -26.56 -12.29
CA ALA A 247 -9.58 -26.51 -13.36
C ALA A 247 -9.87 -25.10 -13.91
N GLU A 248 -9.62 -24.07 -13.09
CA GLU A 248 -9.89 -22.67 -13.45
C GLU A 248 -8.66 -21.91 -13.93
N LYS A 249 -7.45 -22.42 -13.67
CA LYS A 249 -6.19 -21.69 -13.94
C LYS A 249 -6.06 -21.23 -15.40
N SER A 250 -6.47 -22.03 -16.36
CA SER A 250 -6.41 -21.66 -17.79
C SER A 250 -7.31 -20.46 -18.09
N MET A 251 -8.53 -20.46 -17.56
CA MET A 251 -9.46 -19.34 -17.70
C MET A 251 -8.91 -18.08 -17.05
N VAL A 252 -8.38 -18.20 -15.83
CA VAL A 252 -7.80 -17.06 -15.10
C VAL A 252 -6.59 -16.47 -15.82
N ARG A 253 -5.72 -17.31 -16.42
CA ARG A 253 -4.62 -16.82 -17.28
C ARG A 253 -5.15 -16.03 -18.45
N SER A 254 -6.21 -16.48 -19.10
CA SER A 254 -6.84 -15.76 -20.20
C SER A 254 -7.36 -14.39 -19.73
N MET A 255 -8.18 -14.37 -18.68
CA MET A 255 -8.71 -13.14 -18.09
C MET A 255 -7.59 -12.17 -17.68
N LEU A 256 -6.57 -12.65 -16.97
CA LEU A 256 -5.44 -11.84 -16.55
C LEU A 256 -4.66 -11.28 -17.72
N SER A 257 -4.43 -12.09 -18.77
CA SER A 257 -3.72 -11.65 -19.99
C SER A 257 -4.43 -10.50 -20.71
N GLU A 258 -5.76 -10.45 -20.67
CA GLU A 258 -6.54 -9.40 -21.33
C GLU A 258 -6.71 -8.16 -20.45
N SER A 259 -6.94 -8.35 -19.16
CA SER A 259 -7.21 -7.25 -18.21
C SER A 259 -5.97 -6.55 -17.69
N LEU A 260 -4.83 -7.25 -17.55
CA LEU A 260 -3.60 -6.67 -16.98
C LEU A 260 -3.07 -5.53 -17.87
N ARG A 261 -2.67 -4.42 -17.22
CA ARG A 261 -1.94 -3.30 -17.85
C ARG A 261 -0.50 -3.27 -17.40
N ALA A 262 -0.25 -3.40 -16.11
CA ALA A 262 1.11 -3.40 -15.57
C ALA A 262 1.20 -4.09 -14.21
N VAL A 263 2.39 -4.56 -13.88
CA VAL A 263 2.83 -4.87 -12.52
C VAL A 263 4.02 -4.00 -12.18
N ILE A 264 3.90 -3.23 -11.10
CA ILE A 264 4.94 -2.37 -10.56
C ILE A 264 5.38 -2.98 -9.24
N SER A 265 6.54 -3.62 -9.23
CA SER A 265 7.10 -4.22 -8.02
C SER A 265 8.10 -3.26 -7.39
N GLN A 266 7.90 -2.91 -6.12
CA GLN A 266 8.54 -1.79 -5.46
C GLN A 266 9.36 -2.22 -4.24
N SER A 267 10.58 -1.66 -4.16
CA SER A 267 11.44 -1.73 -2.97
C SER A 267 11.82 -0.33 -2.52
N LEU A 268 11.80 -0.08 -1.20
CA LEU A 268 12.12 1.22 -0.63
C LEU A 268 13.53 1.21 -0.05
N MET A 269 14.39 2.09 -0.55
CA MET A 269 15.80 2.15 -0.24
C MET A 269 16.16 3.43 0.52
N LYS A 270 17.21 3.40 1.33
CA LYS A 270 17.78 4.61 1.94
C LYS A 270 18.43 5.46 0.87
N LYS A 271 18.10 6.75 0.85
CA LYS A 271 18.65 7.74 -0.07
C LYS A 271 19.95 8.30 0.50
N THR A 272 20.94 8.53 -0.36
CA THR A 272 22.15 9.27 0.01
C THR A 272 21.75 10.69 0.47
N GLY A 273 22.24 11.11 1.62
CA GLY A 273 21.85 12.42 2.20
C GLY A 273 20.57 12.42 3.04
N GLY A 274 19.94 11.26 3.24
CA GLY A 274 18.77 11.07 4.09
C GLY A 274 17.46 10.89 3.34
N GLY A 275 16.45 10.38 4.03
CA GLY A 275 15.17 10.00 3.44
C GLY A 275 15.22 8.65 2.72
N ARG A 276 14.15 8.37 1.96
CA ARG A 276 13.98 7.11 1.24
C ARG A 276 13.58 7.37 -0.21
N ILE A 277 13.88 6.41 -1.07
CA ILE A 277 13.51 6.42 -2.48
C ILE A 277 13.03 5.04 -2.91
N ALA A 278 12.01 4.99 -3.75
CA ALA A 278 11.51 3.73 -4.29
C ALA A 278 12.29 3.32 -5.54
N ALA A 279 12.69 2.05 -5.59
CA ALA A 279 13.16 1.40 -6.80
C ALA A 279 12.07 0.48 -7.33
N HIS A 280 11.86 0.49 -8.65
CA HIS A 280 10.74 -0.20 -9.30
C HIS A 280 11.23 -1.20 -10.34
N GLU A 281 10.71 -2.43 -10.28
CA GLU A 281 10.59 -3.32 -11.43
C GLU A 281 9.24 -3.02 -12.09
N ILE A 282 9.23 -2.75 -13.39
CA ILE A 282 8.02 -2.40 -14.13
C ILE A 282 7.84 -3.38 -15.28
N MET A 283 6.73 -4.10 -15.26
CA MET A 283 6.28 -4.96 -16.36
C MET A 283 5.01 -4.35 -16.96
N VAL A 284 5.04 -4.06 -18.25
CA VAL A 284 3.88 -3.60 -19.01
C VAL A 284 3.32 -4.78 -19.80
N ALA A 285 2.01 -4.93 -19.81
CA ALA A 285 1.33 -6.04 -20.50
C ALA A 285 1.31 -5.84 -22.02
N THR A 286 2.49 -5.87 -22.63
CA THR A 286 2.65 -5.92 -24.09
C THR A 286 2.07 -7.22 -24.65
N PRO A 287 1.80 -7.32 -25.98
CA PRO A 287 1.36 -8.58 -26.58
C PRO A 287 2.26 -9.77 -26.25
N ALA A 288 3.57 -9.56 -26.16
CA ALA A 288 4.53 -10.60 -25.76
C ALA A 288 4.29 -11.07 -24.31
N ILE A 289 4.17 -10.14 -23.35
CA ILE A 289 3.89 -10.46 -21.95
C ILE A 289 2.53 -11.18 -21.81
N ARG A 290 1.49 -10.69 -22.48
CA ARG A 290 0.16 -11.33 -22.47
C ARG A 290 0.22 -12.78 -22.98
N ASN A 291 1.00 -13.02 -24.01
CA ASN A 291 1.19 -14.38 -24.53
C ASN A 291 1.91 -15.28 -23.51
N LEU A 292 2.95 -14.78 -22.83
CA LEU A 292 3.65 -15.53 -21.78
C LEU A 292 2.71 -15.90 -20.61
N ILE A 293 1.76 -15.02 -20.26
CA ILE A 293 0.74 -15.31 -19.23
C ILE A 293 -0.17 -16.45 -19.70
N ARG A 294 -0.72 -16.34 -20.91
CA ARG A 294 -1.62 -17.37 -21.46
C ARG A 294 -0.99 -18.74 -21.54
N GLU A 295 0.27 -18.78 -21.98
CA GLU A 295 1.02 -20.03 -22.21
C GLU A 295 1.71 -20.58 -20.95
N ASP A 296 1.52 -19.97 -19.76
CA ASP A 296 2.20 -20.38 -18.52
C ASP A 296 3.74 -20.33 -18.60
N LYS A 297 4.26 -19.36 -19.34
CA LYS A 297 5.71 -19.18 -19.55
C LYS A 297 6.27 -18.05 -18.68
N VAL A 298 5.87 -18.00 -17.41
CA VAL A 298 6.22 -16.92 -16.45
C VAL A 298 7.73 -16.77 -16.31
N ALA A 299 8.49 -17.88 -16.37
CA ALA A 299 9.96 -17.85 -16.27
C ALA A 299 10.64 -16.97 -17.35
N GLN A 300 10.01 -16.74 -18.50
CA GLN A 300 10.54 -15.91 -19.58
C GLN A 300 10.23 -14.42 -19.44
N MET A 301 9.38 -14.03 -18.49
CA MET A 301 8.97 -12.63 -18.30
C MET A 301 10.13 -11.73 -17.94
N TYR A 302 11.07 -12.19 -17.11
CA TYR A 302 12.23 -11.39 -16.71
C TYR A 302 13.05 -10.90 -17.91
N SER A 303 13.32 -11.79 -18.87
CA SER A 303 14.03 -11.42 -20.11
C SER A 303 13.26 -10.40 -20.95
N SER A 304 11.93 -10.54 -21.01
CA SER A 304 11.07 -9.58 -21.72
C SER A 304 11.06 -8.21 -21.02
N ILE A 305 11.05 -8.17 -19.69
CA ILE A 305 11.16 -6.93 -18.91
C ILE A 305 12.52 -6.26 -19.16
N GLN A 306 13.60 -7.05 -19.13
CA GLN A 306 14.98 -6.57 -19.28
C GLN A 306 15.21 -5.90 -20.64
N THR A 307 14.56 -6.39 -21.69
CA THR A 307 14.69 -5.87 -23.07
C THR A 307 13.59 -4.88 -23.45
N GLY A 308 12.60 -4.69 -22.58
CA GLY A 308 11.39 -3.90 -22.86
C GLY A 308 11.47 -2.41 -22.54
N GLN A 309 12.66 -1.83 -22.48
CA GLN A 309 12.85 -0.41 -22.09
C GLN A 309 12.08 0.56 -22.99
N ALA A 310 11.96 0.28 -24.27
CA ALA A 310 11.22 1.11 -25.23
C ALA A 310 9.71 1.23 -24.90
N THR A 311 9.17 0.29 -24.13
CA THR A 311 7.76 0.28 -23.66
C THR A 311 7.63 0.72 -22.20
N GLY A 312 8.68 1.27 -21.62
CA GLY A 312 8.70 1.72 -20.21
C GLY A 312 8.96 0.60 -19.20
N MET A 313 9.26 -0.62 -19.64
CA MET A 313 9.64 -1.72 -18.75
C MET A 313 11.07 -1.54 -18.23
N GLN A 314 11.31 -1.97 -17.01
CA GLN A 314 12.65 -2.05 -16.42
C GLN A 314 12.71 -3.13 -15.35
N THR A 315 13.87 -3.74 -15.19
CA THR A 315 14.13 -4.61 -14.03
C THR A 315 14.49 -3.78 -12.81
N LEU A 316 14.39 -4.37 -11.61
CA LEU A 316 14.79 -3.71 -10.38
C LEU A 316 16.28 -3.30 -10.45
N ASP A 317 17.16 -4.18 -10.96
CA ASP A 317 18.60 -3.91 -11.10
C ASP A 317 18.87 -2.73 -12.03
N GLN A 318 18.18 -2.61 -13.17
CA GLN A 318 18.29 -1.47 -14.08
C GLN A 318 17.88 -0.16 -13.39
N CYS A 319 16.77 -0.16 -12.65
CA CYS A 319 16.34 0.99 -11.86
C CYS A 319 17.39 1.40 -10.83
N MET A 320 17.91 0.44 -10.08
CA MET A 320 18.94 0.69 -9.06
C MET A 320 20.25 1.22 -9.65
N LEU A 321 20.68 0.70 -10.81
CA LEU A 321 21.85 1.23 -11.52
C LEU A 321 21.70 2.71 -11.87
N ASP A 322 20.51 3.11 -12.32
CA ASP A 322 20.19 4.51 -12.60
C ASP A 322 20.22 5.37 -11.35
N LEU A 323 19.66 4.89 -10.23
CA LEU A 323 19.69 5.58 -8.95
C LEU A 323 21.12 5.75 -8.41
N VAL A 324 21.97 4.73 -8.58
CA VAL A 324 23.39 4.78 -8.21
C VAL A 324 24.15 5.79 -9.09
N LYS A 325 23.94 5.77 -10.42
CA LYS A 325 24.55 6.74 -11.35
C LYS A 325 24.18 8.17 -11.02
N LYS A 326 22.94 8.40 -10.59
CA LYS A 326 22.45 9.72 -10.15
C LYS A 326 22.91 10.10 -8.73
N GLY A 327 23.67 9.26 -8.04
CA GLY A 327 24.15 9.48 -6.67
C GLY A 327 23.06 9.44 -5.61
N GLN A 328 21.85 8.98 -5.96
CA GLN A 328 20.71 8.95 -5.05
C GLN A 328 20.72 7.76 -4.08
N VAL A 329 21.39 6.66 -4.47
CA VAL A 329 21.54 5.45 -3.68
C VAL A 329 23.00 5.01 -3.76
N SER A 330 23.58 4.51 -2.66
CA SER A 330 24.94 3.96 -2.67
C SER A 330 24.98 2.58 -3.32
N LYS A 331 26.13 2.21 -3.90
CA LYS A 331 26.34 0.86 -4.45
C LYS A 331 26.08 -0.23 -3.39
N ALA A 332 26.54 -0.02 -2.16
CA ALA A 332 26.34 -0.97 -1.06
C ALA A 332 24.84 -1.18 -0.73
N GLN A 333 24.04 -0.11 -0.77
CA GLN A 333 22.60 -0.23 -0.62
C GLN A 333 21.97 -1.02 -1.78
N ALA A 334 22.30 -0.69 -3.02
CA ALA A 334 21.79 -1.37 -4.20
C ALA A 334 22.19 -2.86 -4.22
N TRP A 335 23.41 -3.18 -3.86
CA TRP A 335 23.90 -4.56 -3.76
C TRP A 335 23.05 -5.45 -2.84
N GLY A 336 22.52 -4.88 -1.73
CA GLY A 336 21.65 -5.61 -0.79
C GLY A 336 20.31 -6.06 -1.40
N TYR A 337 19.82 -5.36 -2.41
CA TYR A 337 18.54 -5.65 -3.09
C TYR A 337 18.73 -6.30 -4.47
N ALA A 338 19.94 -6.27 -5.01
CA ALA A 338 20.23 -6.70 -6.37
C ALA A 338 20.02 -8.19 -6.60
N LYS A 339 19.43 -8.52 -7.74
CA LYS A 339 19.34 -9.88 -8.25
C LYS A 339 20.69 -10.33 -8.83
N ASP A 340 21.36 -9.48 -9.63
CA ASP A 340 22.74 -9.65 -10.07
C ASP A 340 23.67 -8.70 -9.31
N LYS A 341 24.30 -9.22 -8.26
CA LYS A 341 25.15 -8.44 -7.37
C LYS A 341 26.41 -7.90 -8.04
N ARG A 342 26.89 -8.55 -9.09
CA ARG A 342 28.10 -8.15 -9.85
C ARG A 342 27.93 -6.77 -10.48
N LEU A 343 26.71 -6.32 -10.73
CA LEU A 343 26.44 -4.99 -11.29
C LEU A 343 26.79 -3.86 -10.32
N PHE A 344 26.95 -4.16 -9.03
CA PHE A 344 27.15 -3.17 -7.96
C PHE A 344 28.46 -3.37 -7.17
N GLU A 345 29.35 -4.23 -7.66
CA GLU A 345 30.71 -4.44 -7.14
C GLU A 345 31.69 -3.29 -7.47
#